data_7ff8505d71c03e43b415f294ab8b944f
#
_entry.id   7ff8505d71c03e43b415f294ab8b944f
#
_cell.length_a   1.000
_cell.length_b   1.000
_cell.length_c   1.000
_cell.angle_alpha   90.00
_cell.angle_beta   90.00
_cell.angle_gamma   90.00
#
_symmetry.space_group_name_H-M   'P 1'
#
loop_
_entity.id
_entity.type
_entity.pdbx_description
1 polymer ?
#
loop_
_entity_poly.entity_id
_entity_poly.type
_entity_poly.pdbx_seq_one_letter_code
_entity_poly.pdbx_strand_id
1 'polypeptide(L)'
;MQKQLLNSEKRLPFLSKDNAAQTDKQISSKFKNPYAVIHMKTTALFLCLAIAASSLFGQKVLTSYTDLIKGASELYNAKDYENSALTYSNAFKANGWKGTLNDRYNAACSWALANNPDSAFFQLNCIATSMNYVNYGHIKGDPDLKSLYTDKRWQSIMEAVKANKEKAYASIDFATINGFKVEVLIAGMENNSADKPVVVFENGLASGFDSWDSVAKEIAKTNVAFRYNRPRIGESENDSLAPTTEHINSNLREMLLQKGLKPPYLLVSHSFGGAYIRSFASRYPEEVAALIFVDPVDFTQKKGYGDLPYLEIGLTQHQIDSIFGKTYSNFVAKLYEEMPNFYVEEVKVLRELHATEFEECVHNPLPDVPVHFIKAGGYPSSTNEKPTIYDRVKMFRIDNNLKMKRWLELINPLKYGKFFYSAQSGHFVQLDDPELVISSIKLALMDCAKIQQEKTTIP
;
A
#
# COMPACT_ATOMS: atom_id res chain seq x y z
N MET A 1 -3.30 5.27 -0.96
CA MET A 1 -4.19 5.01 0.16
C MET A 1 -3.53 4.91 1.54
N GLN A 2 -2.23 4.59 1.66
CA GLN A 2 -1.51 4.56 2.96
C GLN A 2 -1.10 5.94 3.53
N LYS A 3 -1.32 7.05 2.82
CA LYS A 3 -0.79 8.38 3.16
C LYS A 3 -1.67 9.27 4.05
N GLN A 4 -2.91 8.87 4.39
CA GLN A 4 -3.86 9.76 5.09
C GLN A 4 -3.92 9.61 6.63
N LEU A 5 -3.04 8.87 7.26
CA LEU A 5 -3.23 8.38 8.63
C LEU A 5 -2.52 9.15 9.75
N LEU A 6 -2.10 10.39 9.53
CA LEU A 6 -1.42 11.18 10.57
C LEU A 6 -1.71 12.68 10.42
N ASN A 7 -2.71 13.22 11.04
CA ASN A 7 -2.73 14.62 11.49
C ASN A 7 -3.95 14.97 12.36
N SER A 8 -3.73 15.08 13.67
CA SER A 8 -4.55 15.92 14.55
C SER A 8 -3.66 16.47 15.64
N GLU A 9 -3.40 17.80 15.65
CA GLU A 9 -2.87 18.44 16.83
C GLU A 9 -3.16 19.91 17.05
N LYS A 10 -3.23 20.22 18.35
CA LYS A 10 -3.60 21.47 19.00
C LYS A 10 -2.48 22.51 18.94
N ARG A 11 -2.87 23.77 18.74
CA ARG A 11 -2.02 24.97 18.76
C ARG A 11 -1.57 25.33 20.19
N LEU A 12 -0.30 25.68 20.35
CA LEU A 12 0.22 26.39 21.52
C LEU A 12 0.04 27.91 21.35
N PRO A 13 -0.11 28.68 22.45
CA PRO A 13 -0.50 30.10 22.40
C PRO A 13 0.65 31.04 22.01
N PHE A 14 0.30 32.07 21.26
CA PHE A 14 1.16 33.19 20.88
C PHE A 14 1.55 34.04 22.11
N LEU A 15 2.83 34.34 22.25
CA LEU A 15 3.32 35.37 23.13
C LEU A 15 3.07 36.76 22.53
N SER A 16 2.47 37.67 23.32
CA SER A 16 2.06 39.00 22.90
C SER A 16 3.25 39.93 22.67
N LYS A 17 3.08 40.90 21.76
CA LYS A 17 4.10 41.87 21.31
C LYS A 17 4.55 42.90 22.39
N ASP A 18 3.99 42.84 23.62
CA ASP A 18 4.21 43.89 24.61
C ASP A 18 5.48 43.70 25.46
N ASN A 19 6.16 42.56 25.38
CA ASN A 19 7.37 42.31 26.15
C ASN A 19 8.70 42.76 25.46
N ALA A 20 8.66 43.20 24.22
CA ALA A 20 9.85 43.66 23.50
C ALA A 20 10.24 45.12 23.82
N ALA A 21 9.26 45.95 24.25
CA ALA A 21 9.51 47.36 24.49
C ALA A 21 10.08 47.69 25.89
N GLN A 22 10.01 46.77 26.85
CA GLN A 22 10.55 46.99 28.21
C GLN A 22 12.05 46.61 28.31
N THR A 23 12.55 45.73 27.46
CA THR A 23 13.96 45.30 27.48
C THR A 23 14.91 46.35 26.90
N ASP A 24 14.43 47.17 25.96
CA ASP A 24 15.27 48.18 25.30
C ASP A 24 15.59 49.40 26.20
N LYS A 25 14.75 49.73 27.20
CA LYS A 25 14.96 50.84 28.14
C LYS A 25 15.94 50.52 29.28
N GLN A 26 16.17 49.28 29.62
CA GLN A 26 17.10 48.87 30.68
C GLN A 26 18.55 48.72 30.19
N ILE A 27 18.81 48.55 28.90
CA ILE A 27 20.14 48.37 28.34
C ILE A 27 20.81 49.72 28.03
N SER A 28 20.03 50.77 27.72
CA SER A 28 20.60 52.08 27.34
C SER A 28 21.18 52.89 28.50
N SER A 29 20.93 52.53 29.79
CA SER A 29 21.39 53.30 30.95
C SER A 29 22.73 52.86 31.55
N LYS A 30 23.38 51.77 31.02
CA LYS A 30 24.59 51.20 31.63
C LYS A 30 25.90 51.40 30.86
N PHE A 31 25.88 51.93 29.62
CA PHE A 31 27.12 52.10 28.85
C PHE A 31 27.30 53.57 28.40
N LYS A 32 28.23 54.28 29.03
CA LYS A 32 28.62 55.67 28.71
C LYS A 32 29.66 55.78 27.55
N ASN A 33 29.83 54.77 26.74
CA ASN A 33 30.81 54.83 25.63
C ASN A 33 30.10 54.61 24.28
N PRO A 34 29.99 55.62 23.42
CA PRO A 34 29.30 55.54 22.14
C PRO A 34 29.94 54.54 21.15
N TYR A 35 31.23 54.23 21.27
CA TYR A 35 31.90 53.23 20.45
C TYR A 35 31.53 51.79 20.81
N ALA A 36 31.12 51.50 22.04
CA ALA A 36 30.70 50.16 22.43
C ALA A 36 29.30 49.83 21.87
N VAL A 37 28.42 50.82 21.71
CA VAL A 37 27.07 50.63 21.14
C VAL A 37 27.14 50.36 19.61
N ILE A 38 28.07 50.97 18.90
CA ILE A 38 28.27 50.75 17.46
C ILE A 38 28.82 49.32 17.23
N HIS A 39 29.77 48.89 18.04
CA HIS A 39 30.32 47.51 17.91
C HIS A 39 29.30 46.42 18.26
N MET A 40 28.44 46.64 19.27
CA MET A 40 27.39 45.65 19.60
C MET A 40 26.27 45.58 18.53
N LYS A 41 25.93 46.71 17.92
CA LYS A 41 24.93 46.73 16.82
C LYS A 41 25.46 46.08 15.54
N THR A 42 26.76 46.31 15.21
CA THR A 42 27.40 45.66 14.08
C THR A 42 27.61 44.16 14.30
N THR A 43 28.01 43.74 15.53
CA THR A 43 28.17 42.33 15.87
C THR A 43 26.82 41.59 15.88
N ALA A 44 25.73 42.20 16.38
CA ALA A 44 24.39 41.64 16.34
C ALA A 44 23.86 41.55 14.89
N LEU A 45 24.17 42.55 14.05
CA LEU A 45 23.79 42.51 12.63
C LEU A 45 24.57 41.44 11.86
N PHE A 46 25.85 41.24 12.15
CA PHE A 46 26.68 40.17 11.58
C PHE A 46 26.25 38.79 12.08
N LEU A 47 25.80 38.67 13.36
CA LEU A 47 25.25 37.42 13.90
C LEU A 47 23.90 37.09 13.29
N CYS A 48 23.03 38.06 13.10
CA CYS A 48 21.74 37.87 12.41
C CYS A 48 21.92 37.53 10.91
N LEU A 49 22.91 38.17 10.24
CA LEU A 49 23.27 37.84 8.88
C LEU A 49 23.93 36.45 8.75
N ALA A 50 24.73 36.05 9.73
CA ALA A 50 25.32 34.71 9.79
C ALA A 50 24.28 33.62 10.08
N ILE A 51 23.30 33.89 10.94
CA ILE A 51 22.16 32.98 11.21
C ILE A 51 21.24 32.92 9.98
N ALA A 52 20.99 34.04 9.30
CA ALA A 52 20.22 34.03 8.05
C ALA A 52 20.98 33.33 6.91
N ALA A 53 22.30 33.47 6.84
CA ALA A 53 23.14 32.75 5.90
C ALA A 53 23.23 31.25 6.22
N SER A 54 23.27 30.86 7.50
CA SER A 54 23.28 29.43 7.89
C SER A 54 21.95 28.76 7.67
N SER A 55 20.82 29.47 7.73
CA SER A 55 19.52 28.95 7.32
C SER A 55 19.35 28.80 5.81
N LEU A 56 20.12 29.57 5.02
CA LEU A 56 20.20 29.44 3.56
C LEU A 56 21.16 28.31 3.10
N PHE A 57 22.13 27.91 3.93
CA PHE A 57 23.05 26.83 3.59
C PHE A 57 22.62 25.44 4.07
N GLY A 58 21.47 25.33 4.75
CA GLY A 58 20.91 24.06 5.25
C GLY A 58 19.88 23.39 4.34
N GLN A 59 19.41 24.04 3.29
CA GLN A 59 18.55 23.35 2.32
C GLN A 59 19.41 22.48 1.42
N LYS A 60 19.34 21.17 1.62
CA LYS A 60 19.88 20.18 0.67
C LYS A 60 19.27 20.48 -0.70
N VAL A 61 20.07 20.96 -1.64
CA VAL A 61 19.62 21.19 -3.01
C VAL A 61 19.26 19.81 -3.59
N LEU A 62 17.98 19.55 -3.75
CA LEU A 62 17.50 18.36 -4.41
C LEU A 62 17.83 18.49 -5.91
N THR A 63 18.78 17.71 -6.38
CA THR A 63 19.30 17.83 -7.76
C THR A 63 18.93 16.67 -8.65
N SER A 64 18.66 15.49 -8.08
CA SER A 64 18.26 14.32 -8.85
C SER A 64 16.75 14.21 -8.96
N TYR A 65 16.27 13.54 -10.02
CA TYR A 65 14.86 13.20 -10.19
C TYR A 65 14.29 12.52 -8.94
N THR A 66 14.97 11.51 -8.42
CA THR A 66 14.56 10.73 -7.26
C THR A 66 14.46 11.58 -5.99
N ASP A 67 15.44 12.47 -5.76
CA ASP A 67 15.40 13.39 -4.60
C ASP A 67 14.22 14.35 -4.68
N LEU A 68 13.94 14.88 -5.88
CA LEU A 68 12.83 15.79 -6.11
C LEU A 68 11.47 15.07 -5.95
N ILE A 69 11.30 13.86 -6.47
CA ILE A 69 10.09 13.03 -6.26
C ILE A 69 9.86 12.77 -4.78
N LYS A 70 10.93 12.43 -4.06
CA LYS A 70 10.87 12.25 -2.61
C LYS A 70 10.44 13.55 -1.91
N GLY A 71 11.06 14.67 -2.22
CA GLY A 71 10.72 15.98 -1.66
C GLY A 71 9.26 16.39 -1.96
N ALA A 72 8.78 16.12 -3.18
CA ALA A 72 7.39 16.37 -3.56
C ALA A 72 6.40 15.55 -2.71
N SER A 73 6.70 14.27 -2.51
CA SER A 73 5.91 13.40 -1.64
C SER A 73 5.91 13.88 -0.18
N GLU A 74 7.03 14.41 0.29
CA GLU A 74 7.17 15.01 1.62
C GLU A 74 6.25 16.22 1.81
N LEU A 75 6.28 17.14 0.84
CA LEU A 75 5.43 18.33 0.82
C LEU A 75 3.94 17.96 0.74
N TYR A 76 3.58 16.97 -0.08
CA TYR A 76 2.21 16.45 -0.13
C TYR A 76 1.74 15.97 1.24
N ASN A 77 2.55 15.19 1.95
CA ASN A 77 2.24 14.70 3.28
C ASN A 77 2.12 15.83 4.32
N ALA A 78 2.90 16.93 4.13
CA ALA A 78 2.79 18.16 4.92
C ALA A 78 1.52 18.97 4.59
N LYS A 79 0.73 18.56 3.60
CA LYS A 79 -0.39 19.31 3.03
C LYS A 79 0.03 20.63 2.35
N ASP A 80 1.30 20.75 2.03
CA ASP A 80 1.82 21.84 1.21
C ASP A 80 1.71 21.43 -0.27
N TYR A 81 0.46 21.37 -0.73
CA TYR A 81 0.13 20.79 -2.03
C TYR A 81 0.69 21.59 -3.19
N GLU A 82 0.75 22.92 -3.06
CA GLU A 82 1.30 23.79 -4.10
C GLU A 82 2.79 23.55 -4.30
N ASN A 83 3.58 23.57 -3.22
CA ASN A 83 5.01 23.28 -3.30
C ASN A 83 5.28 21.82 -3.68
N SER A 84 4.45 20.87 -3.26
CA SER A 84 4.48 19.47 -3.73
C SER A 84 4.36 19.40 -5.24
N ALA A 85 3.33 20.02 -5.82
CA ALA A 85 3.05 20.01 -7.25
C ALA A 85 4.17 20.70 -8.06
N LEU A 86 4.70 21.82 -7.57
CA LEU A 86 5.84 22.51 -8.16
C LEU A 86 7.12 21.63 -8.12
N THR A 87 7.33 20.91 -7.03
CA THR A 87 8.49 20.02 -6.88
C THR A 87 8.40 18.81 -7.79
N TYR A 88 7.21 18.21 -7.98
CA TYR A 88 6.98 17.21 -9.04
C TYR A 88 7.32 17.77 -10.43
N SER A 89 6.87 19.00 -10.74
CA SER A 89 7.16 19.64 -12.02
C SER A 89 8.66 19.88 -12.23
N ASN A 90 9.38 20.27 -11.18
CA ASN A 90 10.84 20.40 -11.19
C ASN A 90 11.54 19.05 -11.39
N ALA A 91 11.01 17.97 -10.80
CA ALA A 91 11.52 16.61 -11.02
C ALA A 91 11.37 16.22 -12.50
N PHE A 92 10.19 16.42 -13.08
CA PHE A 92 9.99 16.14 -14.51
C PHE A 92 10.90 16.97 -15.39
N LYS A 93 11.07 18.27 -15.10
CA LYS A 93 11.99 19.14 -15.82
C LYS A 93 13.45 18.63 -15.74
N ALA A 94 13.91 18.27 -14.55
CA ALA A 94 15.26 17.72 -14.34
C ALA A 94 15.49 16.40 -15.09
N ASN A 95 14.42 15.64 -15.37
CA ASN A 95 14.44 14.36 -16.11
C ASN A 95 13.98 14.52 -17.58
N GLY A 96 14.17 15.68 -18.19
CA GLY A 96 13.79 15.93 -19.57
C GLY A 96 12.27 15.80 -19.83
N TRP A 97 11.46 16.24 -18.89
CA TRP A 97 10.00 16.16 -18.87
C TRP A 97 9.44 14.74 -18.86
N LYS A 98 10.28 13.76 -18.50
CA LYS A 98 9.86 12.38 -18.29
C LYS A 98 9.53 12.16 -16.83
N GLY A 99 8.51 11.37 -16.57
CA GLY A 99 8.10 10.95 -15.23
C GLY A 99 7.46 9.56 -15.27
N THR A 100 7.47 8.83 -14.17
CA THR A 100 6.71 7.58 -14.09
C THR A 100 5.20 7.88 -14.06
N LEU A 101 4.40 6.88 -14.36
CA LEU A 101 2.95 6.97 -14.30
C LEU A 101 2.50 7.39 -12.89
N ASN A 102 3.05 6.76 -11.86
CA ASN A 102 2.72 7.05 -10.46
C ASN A 102 3.11 8.48 -10.06
N ASP A 103 4.27 8.97 -10.50
CA ASP A 103 4.71 10.33 -10.16
C ASP A 103 3.81 11.39 -10.83
N ARG A 104 3.38 11.13 -12.08
CA ARG A 104 2.43 12.02 -12.77
C ARG A 104 1.05 11.99 -12.14
N TYR A 105 0.60 10.82 -11.71
CA TYR A 105 -0.65 10.68 -10.96
C TYR A 105 -0.59 11.48 -9.65
N ASN A 106 0.47 11.30 -8.86
CA ASN A 106 0.66 12.04 -7.60
C ASN A 106 0.79 13.55 -7.82
N ALA A 107 1.42 13.96 -8.94
CA ALA A 107 1.47 15.37 -9.33
C ALA A 107 0.08 15.92 -9.66
N ALA A 108 -0.77 15.13 -10.33
CA ALA A 108 -2.16 15.52 -10.60
C ALA A 108 -2.96 15.71 -9.31
N CYS A 109 -2.83 14.79 -8.35
CA CYS A 109 -3.45 14.92 -7.03
C CYS A 109 -2.97 16.19 -6.30
N SER A 110 -1.64 16.43 -6.31
CA SER A 110 -1.08 17.63 -5.69
C SER A 110 -1.62 18.92 -6.33
N TRP A 111 -1.70 19.00 -7.67
CA TRP A 111 -2.26 20.14 -8.37
C TRP A 111 -3.77 20.33 -8.12
N ALA A 112 -4.54 19.24 -8.07
CA ALA A 112 -5.97 19.30 -7.76
C ALA A 112 -6.23 19.83 -6.34
N LEU A 113 -5.46 19.35 -5.36
CA LEU A 113 -5.53 19.81 -3.96
C LEU A 113 -4.97 21.24 -3.76
N ALA A 114 -4.06 21.68 -4.65
CA ALA A 114 -3.59 23.07 -4.72
C ALA A 114 -4.56 24.00 -5.48
N ASN A 115 -5.74 23.50 -5.85
CA ASN A 115 -6.76 24.24 -6.59
C ASN A 115 -6.27 24.80 -7.95
N ASN A 116 -5.42 24.01 -8.63
CA ASN A 116 -4.94 24.31 -9.99
C ASN A 116 -5.40 23.20 -10.96
N PRO A 117 -6.66 23.28 -11.43
CA PRO A 117 -7.24 22.23 -12.27
C PRO A 117 -6.53 22.07 -13.62
N ASP A 118 -6.01 23.16 -14.20
CA ASP A 118 -5.34 23.08 -15.50
C ASP A 118 -4.09 22.22 -15.46
N SER A 119 -3.25 22.42 -14.47
CA SER A 119 -2.05 21.60 -14.25
C SER A 119 -2.41 20.17 -13.87
N ALA A 120 -3.46 19.96 -13.07
CA ALA A 120 -3.95 18.63 -12.72
C ALA A 120 -4.41 17.86 -13.98
N PHE A 121 -5.25 18.48 -14.80
CA PHE A 121 -5.71 17.87 -16.06
C PHE A 121 -4.59 17.63 -17.07
N PHE A 122 -3.56 18.49 -17.10
CA PHE A 122 -2.38 18.22 -17.91
C PHE A 122 -1.71 16.90 -17.54
N GLN A 123 -1.51 16.64 -16.25
CA GLN A 123 -0.91 15.37 -15.77
C GLN A 123 -1.85 14.19 -16.01
N LEU A 124 -3.15 14.34 -15.71
CA LEU A 124 -4.15 13.29 -15.96
C LEU A 124 -4.25 12.93 -17.44
N ASN A 125 -4.24 13.92 -18.32
CA ASN A 125 -4.24 13.68 -19.76
C ASN A 125 -2.97 12.93 -20.21
N CYS A 126 -1.81 13.30 -19.67
CA CYS A 126 -0.55 12.61 -19.97
C CYS A 126 -0.63 11.11 -19.60
N ILE A 127 -1.11 10.78 -18.42
CA ILE A 127 -1.22 9.36 -18.01
C ILE A 127 -2.32 8.62 -18.79
N ALA A 128 -3.45 9.28 -19.08
CA ALA A 128 -4.56 8.66 -19.78
C ALA A 128 -4.25 8.42 -21.27
N THR A 129 -3.58 9.38 -21.95
CA THR A 129 -3.39 9.29 -23.42
C THR A 129 -2.02 8.75 -23.82
N SER A 130 -0.95 9.08 -23.07
CA SER A 130 0.42 8.73 -23.46
C SER A 130 1.00 7.56 -22.69
N MET A 131 0.45 7.26 -21.52
CA MET A 131 0.96 6.19 -20.64
C MET A 131 -0.05 5.04 -20.44
N ASN A 132 -1.18 5.10 -21.14
CA ASN A 132 -2.23 4.07 -21.13
C ASN A 132 -2.67 3.67 -19.72
N TYR A 133 -2.92 4.65 -18.85
CA TYR A 133 -3.41 4.38 -17.50
C TYR A 133 -4.75 3.63 -17.53
N VAL A 134 -4.85 2.52 -16.80
CA VAL A 134 -5.99 1.57 -16.88
C VAL A 134 -6.82 1.47 -15.62
N ASN A 135 -6.33 1.98 -14.47
CA ASN A 135 -7.04 1.81 -13.20
C ASN A 135 -8.20 2.80 -13.07
N TYR A 136 -9.31 2.47 -13.76
CA TYR A 136 -10.53 3.26 -13.79
C TYR A 136 -11.16 3.43 -12.39
N GLY A 137 -11.19 2.35 -11.59
CA GLY A 137 -11.76 2.39 -10.25
C GLY A 137 -10.98 3.33 -9.31
N HIS A 138 -9.65 3.31 -9.39
CA HIS A 138 -8.78 4.14 -8.57
C HIS A 138 -8.99 5.64 -8.87
N ILE A 139 -8.90 6.06 -10.15
CA ILE A 139 -9.05 7.47 -10.53
C ILE A 139 -10.45 8.00 -10.21
N LYS A 140 -11.49 7.17 -10.41
CA LYS A 140 -12.90 7.53 -10.15
C LYS A 140 -13.18 7.73 -8.66
N GLY A 141 -12.53 6.95 -7.80
CA GLY A 141 -12.76 6.95 -6.35
C GLY A 141 -11.77 7.79 -5.55
N ASP A 142 -10.79 8.43 -6.19
CA ASP A 142 -9.74 9.16 -5.48
C ASP A 142 -10.26 10.50 -4.93
N PRO A 143 -10.30 10.67 -3.58
CA PRO A 143 -10.80 11.89 -2.96
C PRO A 143 -9.96 13.12 -3.29
N ASP A 144 -8.69 12.98 -3.65
CA ASP A 144 -7.80 14.09 -3.98
C ASP A 144 -8.20 14.77 -5.30
N LEU A 145 -8.87 14.02 -6.19
CA LEU A 145 -9.33 14.51 -7.48
C LEU A 145 -10.77 15.01 -7.45
N LYS A 146 -11.45 14.98 -6.30
CA LYS A 146 -12.87 15.32 -6.18
C LYS A 146 -13.22 16.71 -6.71
N SER A 147 -12.32 17.68 -6.55
CA SER A 147 -12.52 19.06 -7.07
C SER A 147 -12.62 19.13 -8.60
N LEU A 148 -12.15 18.08 -9.31
CA LEU A 148 -12.15 18.02 -10.77
C LEU A 148 -13.41 17.36 -11.35
N TYR A 149 -14.23 16.69 -10.56
CA TYR A 149 -15.34 15.86 -11.04
C TYR A 149 -16.41 16.65 -11.80
N THR A 150 -16.60 17.94 -11.51
CA THR A 150 -17.57 18.82 -12.16
C THR A 150 -17.01 19.54 -13.39
N ASP A 151 -15.71 19.43 -13.65
CA ASP A 151 -15.10 20.02 -14.85
C ASP A 151 -15.39 19.14 -16.07
N LYS A 152 -15.78 19.77 -17.20
CA LYS A 152 -16.09 19.07 -18.46
C LYS A 152 -14.97 18.16 -18.96
N ARG A 153 -13.72 18.47 -18.62
CA ARG A 153 -12.53 17.67 -19.01
C ARG A 153 -12.47 16.33 -18.29
N TRP A 154 -13.09 16.22 -17.11
CA TRP A 154 -13.10 15.00 -16.32
C TRP A 154 -13.69 13.82 -17.09
N GLN A 155 -14.80 14.05 -17.77
CA GLN A 155 -15.45 13.01 -18.55
C GLN A 155 -14.51 12.44 -19.64
N SER A 156 -13.80 13.31 -20.38
CA SER A 156 -12.86 12.87 -21.41
C SER A 156 -11.70 12.03 -20.84
N ILE A 157 -11.18 12.39 -19.64
CA ILE A 157 -10.17 11.60 -18.96
C ILE A 157 -10.72 10.21 -18.58
N MET A 158 -11.92 10.17 -18.00
CA MET A 158 -12.56 8.92 -17.60
C MET A 158 -12.86 7.99 -18.78
N GLU A 159 -13.31 8.56 -19.91
CA GLU A 159 -13.52 7.80 -21.15
C GLU A 159 -12.21 7.24 -21.71
N ALA A 160 -11.13 8.03 -21.70
CA ALA A 160 -9.81 7.57 -22.15
C ALA A 160 -9.28 6.44 -21.26
N VAL A 161 -9.38 6.58 -19.92
CA VAL A 161 -8.95 5.53 -18.99
C VAL A 161 -9.79 4.27 -19.13
N LYS A 162 -11.10 4.41 -19.33
CA LYS A 162 -12.00 3.29 -19.60
C LYS A 162 -11.61 2.56 -20.89
N ALA A 163 -11.40 3.28 -21.97
CA ALA A 163 -10.96 2.70 -23.24
C ALA A 163 -9.58 2.00 -23.13
N ASN A 164 -8.65 2.58 -22.37
CA ASN A 164 -7.36 1.93 -22.07
C ASN A 164 -7.57 0.61 -21.30
N LYS A 165 -8.46 0.60 -20.30
CA LYS A 165 -8.82 -0.60 -19.53
C LYS A 165 -9.41 -1.66 -20.45
N GLU A 166 -10.39 -1.30 -21.27
CA GLU A 166 -11.03 -2.21 -22.22
C GLU A 166 -10.04 -2.79 -23.23
N LYS A 167 -9.12 -1.95 -23.73
CA LYS A 167 -8.05 -2.40 -24.64
C LYS A 167 -7.03 -3.30 -23.96
N ALA A 168 -6.58 -2.94 -22.76
CA ALA A 168 -5.59 -3.72 -22.02
C ALA A 168 -6.15 -5.06 -21.53
N TYR A 169 -7.42 -5.07 -21.22
CA TYR A 169 -8.14 -6.21 -20.67
C TYR A 169 -9.28 -6.64 -21.61
N ALA A 170 -8.97 -6.77 -22.90
CA ALA A 170 -9.94 -7.23 -23.91
C ALA A 170 -10.58 -8.58 -23.58
N SER A 171 -10.02 -9.31 -22.63
CA SER A 171 -10.50 -10.59 -22.12
C SER A 171 -11.21 -10.48 -20.76
N ILE A 172 -11.54 -9.28 -20.28
CA ILE A 172 -12.40 -9.15 -19.09
C ILE A 172 -13.74 -9.82 -19.39
N ASP A 173 -14.14 -10.68 -18.48
CA ASP A 173 -15.39 -11.40 -18.51
C ASP A 173 -16.07 -11.27 -17.13
N PHE A 174 -17.28 -11.77 -17.03
CA PHE A 174 -18.03 -11.79 -15.79
C PHE A 174 -18.44 -13.22 -15.44
N ALA A 175 -18.26 -13.58 -14.17
CA ALA A 175 -18.95 -14.72 -13.59
C ALA A 175 -20.25 -14.21 -12.93
N THR A 176 -21.31 -15.01 -12.94
CA THR A 176 -22.56 -14.67 -12.25
C THR A 176 -22.70 -15.55 -11.01
N ILE A 177 -22.53 -14.96 -9.83
CA ILE A 177 -22.60 -15.66 -8.56
C ILE A 177 -23.82 -15.19 -7.79
N ASN A 178 -24.74 -16.11 -7.49
CA ASN A 178 -26.00 -15.79 -6.79
C ASN A 178 -26.79 -14.62 -7.43
N GLY A 179 -26.70 -14.47 -8.76
CA GLY A 179 -27.35 -13.40 -9.51
C GLY A 179 -26.56 -12.10 -9.64
N PHE A 180 -25.38 -11.99 -9.03
CA PHE A 180 -24.50 -10.82 -9.12
C PHE A 180 -23.33 -11.08 -10.07
N LYS A 181 -22.96 -10.06 -10.85
CA LYS A 181 -21.81 -10.12 -11.75
C LYS A 181 -20.53 -9.82 -10.99
N VAL A 182 -19.56 -10.70 -11.15
CA VAL A 182 -18.19 -10.54 -10.60
C VAL A 182 -17.22 -10.48 -11.76
N GLU A 183 -16.43 -9.40 -11.80
CA GLU A 183 -15.44 -9.14 -12.83
C GLU A 183 -14.29 -10.14 -12.72
N VAL A 184 -14.00 -10.88 -13.80
CA VAL A 184 -12.91 -11.86 -13.87
C VAL A 184 -12.03 -11.60 -15.09
N LEU A 185 -10.75 -11.90 -14.94
CA LEU A 185 -9.76 -11.76 -16.01
C LEU A 185 -8.92 -13.03 -16.06
N ILE A 186 -9.05 -13.77 -17.18
CA ILE A 186 -8.38 -15.05 -17.38
C ILE A 186 -7.40 -14.90 -18.54
N ALA A 187 -6.17 -15.29 -18.33
CA ALA A 187 -5.13 -15.33 -19.35
C ALA A 187 -4.47 -16.71 -19.40
N GLY A 188 -3.96 -17.10 -20.57
CA GLY A 188 -3.29 -18.38 -20.74
C GLY A 188 -4.23 -19.59 -20.78
N MET A 189 -5.49 -19.43 -21.20
CA MET A 189 -6.45 -20.52 -21.31
C MET A 189 -5.99 -21.67 -22.21
N GLU A 190 -5.12 -21.39 -23.18
CA GLU A 190 -4.47 -22.39 -24.02
C GLU A 190 -3.55 -23.36 -23.24
N ASN A 191 -3.17 -22.96 -22.02
CA ASN A 191 -2.35 -23.79 -21.13
C ASN A 191 -3.20 -24.61 -20.13
N ASN A 192 -4.55 -24.54 -20.21
CA ASN A 192 -5.44 -25.27 -19.31
C ASN A 192 -5.34 -26.78 -19.58
N SER A 193 -4.77 -27.50 -18.62
CA SER A 193 -4.61 -28.95 -18.69
C SER A 193 -4.67 -29.57 -17.30
N ALA A 194 -5.04 -30.83 -17.21
CA ALA A 194 -5.26 -31.53 -15.94
C ALA A 194 -4.00 -31.74 -15.10
N ASP A 195 -2.82 -31.64 -15.73
CA ASP A 195 -1.51 -31.80 -15.09
C ASP A 195 -0.91 -30.48 -14.59
N LYS A 196 -1.56 -29.35 -14.88
CA LYS A 196 -1.07 -28.02 -14.51
C LYS A 196 -2.06 -27.32 -13.56
N PRO A 197 -1.63 -26.86 -12.39
CA PRO A 197 -2.49 -26.07 -11.54
C PRO A 197 -2.82 -24.72 -12.19
N VAL A 198 -4.07 -24.28 -12.02
CA VAL A 198 -4.47 -22.92 -12.32
C VAL A 198 -3.87 -21.98 -11.25
N VAL A 199 -3.22 -20.90 -11.68
CA VAL A 199 -2.69 -19.89 -10.77
C VAL A 199 -3.76 -18.84 -10.50
N VAL A 200 -4.21 -18.73 -9.25
CA VAL A 200 -5.27 -17.83 -8.82
C VAL A 200 -4.68 -16.72 -7.98
N PHE A 201 -4.99 -15.47 -8.33
CA PHE A 201 -4.48 -14.29 -7.64
C PHE A 201 -5.55 -13.66 -6.76
N GLU A 202 -5.25 -13.56 -5.46
CA GLU A 202 -6.10 -12.96 -4.44
C GLU A 202 -5.55 -11.58 -4.03
N ASN A 203 -6.41 -10.57 -4.14
CA ASN A 203 -6.03 -9.17 -3.95
C ASN A 203 -5.86 -8.78 -2.48
N GLY A 204 -5.10 -7.72 -2.21
CA GLY A 204 -5.05 -7.06 -0.92
C GLY A 204 -6.36 -6.34 -0.56
N LEU A 205 -6.41 -5.73 0.62
CA LEU A 205 -7.57 -4.98 1.11
C LEU A 205 -7.91 -3.87 0.11
N ALA A 206 -9.16 -3.86 -0.33
CA ALA A 206 -9.72 -2.87 -1.26
C ALA A 206 -8.93 -2.71 -2.58
N SER A 207 -8.15 -3.70 -2.97
CA SER A 207 -7.33 -3.68 -4.19
C SER A 207 -7.99 -4.43 -5.32
N GLY A 208 -7.79 -3.94 -6.56
CA GLY A 208 -8.20 -4.63 -7.77
C GLY A 208 -7.13 -5.58 -8.31
N PHE A 209 -7.52 -6.38 -9.28
CA PHE A 209 -6.67 -7.38 -9.92
C PHE A 209 -5.51 -6.80 -10.74
N ASP A 210 -5.57 -5.52 -11.08
CA ASP A 210 -4.55 -4.80 -11.85
C ASP A 210 -3.17 -4.76 -11.15
N SER A 211 -3.14 -4.87 -9.84
CA SER A 211 -1.88 -4.98 -9.07
C SER A 211 -1.04 -6.21 -9.45
N TRP A 212 -1.63 -7.18 -10.13
CA TRP A 212 -0.99 -8.43 -10.58
C TRP A 212 -0.60 -8.45 -12.06
N ASP A 213 -0.83 -7.37 -12.82
CA ASP A 213 -0.69 -7.37 -14.28
C ASP A 213 0.64 -7.92 -14.79
N SER A 214 1.76 -7.42 -14.26
CA SER A 214 3.09 -7.88 -14.69
C SER A 214 3.33 -9.35 -14.39
N VAL A 215 2.95 -9.78 -13.19
CA VAL A 215 3.13 -11.16 -12.72
C VAL A 215 2.23 -12.11 -13.50
N ALA A 216 0.94 -11.81 -13.60
CA ALA A 216 -0.03 -12.66 -14.26
C ALA A 216 0.26 -12.81 -15.76
N LYS A 217 0.71 -11.75 -16.43
CA LYS A 217 1.13 -11.79 -17.85
C LYS A 217 2.29 -12.76 -18.07
N GLU A 218 3.24 -12.81 -17.16
CA GLU A 218 4.38 -13.74 -17.28
C GLU A 218 3.95 -15.18 -17.01
N ILE A 219 3.11 -15.40 -15.99
CA ILE A 219 2.59 -16.74 -15.65
C ILE A 219 1.67 -17.27 -16.73
N ALA A 220 0.89 -16.43 -17.39
CA ALA A 220 0.00 -16.81 -18.48
C ALA A 220 0.70 -17.44 -19.69
N LYS A 221 2.03 -17.28 -19.83
CA LYS A 221 2.80 -17.92 -20.90
C LYS A 221 2.86 -19.46 -20.76
N THR A 222 2.66 -20.00 -19.56
CA THR A 222 2.83 -21.43 -19.27
C THR A 222 1.68 -22.07 -18.50
N ASN A 223 0.86 -21.27 -17.80
CA ASN A 223 -0.24 -21.71 -16.95
C ASN A 223 -1.45 -20.81 -17.17
N VAL A 224 -2.63 -21.24 -16.74
CA VAL A 224 -3.78 -20.35 -16.61
C VAL A 224 -3.55 -19.41 -15.42
N ALA A 225 -3.70 -18.11 -15.66
CA ALA A 225 -3.67 -17.05 -14.65
C ALA A 225 -5.08 -16.49 -14.47
N PHE A 226 -5.71 -16.78 -13.34
CA PHE A 226 -7.04 -16.33 -12.99
C PHE A 226 -6.95 -15.17 -11.98
N ARG A 227 -7.60 -14.06 -12.31
CA ARG A 227 -7.72 -12.86 -11.49
C ARG A 227 -9.18 -12.44 -11.40
N TYR A 228 -9.57 -11.82 -10.32
CA TYR A 228 -10.94 -11.32 -10.15
C TYR A 228 -10.97 -10.11 -9.23
N ASN A 229 -12.02 -9.33 -9.32
CA ASN A 229 -12.32 -8.27 -8.37
C ASN A 229 -13.42 -8.74 -7.43
N ARG A 230 -13.17 -8.69 -6.11
CA ARG A 230 -14.19 -9.01 -5.11
C ARG A 230 -15.42 -8.11 -5.27
N PRO A 231 -16.59 -8.49 -4.74
CA PRO A 231 -17.78 -7.66 -4.80
C PRO A 231 -17.53 -6.20 -4.42
N ARG A 232 -18.11 -5.27 -5.18
CA ARG A 232 -17.95 -3.80 -5.04
C ARG A 232 -16.61 -3.22 -5.48
N ILE A 233 -15.66 -4.03 -5.93
CA ILE A 233 -14.37 -3.58 -6.46
C ILE A 233 -14.42 -3.64 -7.98
N GLY A 234 -13.87 -2.62 -8.65
CA GLY A 234 -13.89 -2.52 -10.10
C GLY A 234 -15.31 -2.45 -10.66
N GLU A 235 -15.66 -3.34 -11.59
CA GLU A 235 -17.00 -3.49 -12.18
C GLU A 235 -17.81 -4.64 -11.54
N SER A 236 -17.29 -5.24 -10.47
CA SER A 236 -18.03 -6.25 -9.72
C SER A 236 -19.21 -5.64 -8.98
N GLU A 237 -20.38 -6.26 -9.12
CA GLU A 237 -21.61 -5.81 -8.48
C GLU A 237 -21.57 -6.00 -6.96
N ASN A 238 -22.42 -5.28 -6.27
CA ASN A 238 -22.61 -5.40 -4.83
C ASN A 238 -23.57 -6.55 -4.50
N ASP A 239 -23.08 -7.59 -3.88
CA ASP A 239 -23.87 -8.74 -3.42
C ASP A 239 -24.54 -8.54 -2.05
N SER A 240 -24.36 -7.35 -1.44
CA SER A 240 -24.95 -6.94 -0.14
C SER A 240 -24.51 -7.79 1.06
N LEU A 241 -23.56 -8.72 0.89
CA LEU A 241 -23.03 -9.56 1.97
C LEU A 241 -21.69 -9.03 2.49
N ALA A 242 -21.38 -9.35 3.73
CA ALA A 242 -20.05 -9.06 4.30
C ALA A 242 -18.99 -9.92 3.60
N PRO A 243 -17.81 -9.35 3.25
CA PRO A 243 -16.75 -10.07 2.57
C PRO A 243 -15.97 -10.98 3.54
N THR A 244 -16.65 -11.88 4.25
CA THR A 244 -16.03 -12.86 5.14
C THR A 244 -15.18 -13.84 4.34
N THR A 245 -14.26 -14.53 5.00
CA THR A 245 -13.39 -15.49 4.31
C THR A 245 -14.20 -16.65 3.72
N GLU A 246 -15.26 -17.07 4.39
CA GLU A 246 -16.16 -18.10 3.89
C GLU A 246 -16.90 -17.66 2.63
N HIS A 247 -17.50 -16.45 2.66
CA HIS A 247 -18.25 -15.91 1.55
C HIS A 247 -17.38 -15.72 0.30
N ILE A 248 -16.23 -15.07 0.45
CA ILE A 248 -15.32 -14.83 -0.67
C ILE A 248 -14.77 -16.13 -1.24
N ASN A 249 -14.39 -17.11 -0.40
CA ASN A 249 -13.89 -18.40 -0.85
C ASN A 249 -14.96 -19.24 -1.54
N SER A 250 -16.21 -19.19 -1.08
CA SER A 250 -17.34 -19.84 -1.76
C SER A 250 -17.56 -19.25 -3.16
N ASN A 251 -17.56 -17.91 -3.26
CA ASN A 251 -17.69 -17.22 -4.53
C ASN A 251 -16.52 -17.54 -5.48
N LEU A 252 -15.28 -17.57 -4.97
CA LEU A 252 -14.11 -17.91 -5.75
C LEU A 252 -14.21 -19.31 -6.36
N ARG A 253 -14.59 -20.32 -5.56
CA ARG A 253 -14.78 -21.69 -6.07
C ARG A 253 -15.86 -21.76 -7.17
N GLU A 254 -16.98 -21.07 -6.94
CA GLU A 254 -18.07 -21.00 -7.92
C GLU A 254 -17.61 -20.35 -9.23
N MET A 255 -16.88 -19.22 -9.17
CA MET A 255 -16.33 -18.54 -10.35
C MET A 255 -15.38 -19.46 -11.13
N LEU A 256 -14.47 -20.15 -10.45
CA LEU A 256 -13.51 -21.05 -11.08
C LEU A 256 -14.24 -22.20 -11.80
N LEU A 257 -15.23 -22.79 -11.17
CA LEU A 257 -16.05 -23.87 -11.76
C LEU A 257 -16.84 -23.38 -12.97
N GLN A 258 -17.50 -22.21 -12.91
CA GLN A 258 -18.23 -21.62 -14.03
C GLN A 258 -17.33 -21.35 -15.23
N LYS A 259 -16.06 -21.02 -15.00
CA LYS A 259 -15.06 -20.80 -16.06
C LYS A 259 -14.37 -22.08 -16.52
N GLY A 260 -14.80 -23.26 -16.06
CA GLY A 260 -14.23 -24.56 -16.45
C GLY A 260 -12.83 -24.81 -15.88
N LEU A 261 -12.45 -24.07 -14.84
CA LEU A 261 -11.17 -24.19 -14.17
C LEU A 261 -11.28 -25.11 -12.96
N LYS A 262 -10.63 -26.26 -13.04
CA LYS A 262 -10.72 -27.32 -12.02
C LYS A 262 -9.53 -27.28 -11.05
N PRO A 263 -9.73 -27.70 -9.77
CA PRO A 263 -8.62 -27.84 -8.82
C PRO A 263 -7.67 -28.98 -9.25
N PRO A 264 -6.44 -29.03 -8.67
CA PRO A 264 -5.99 -28.16 -7.58
C PRO A 264 -5.43 -26.81 -8.07
N TYR A 265 -5.53 -25.78 -7.19
CA TYR A 265 -5.12 -24.42 -7.49
C TYR A 265 -3.81 -24.03 -6.81
N LEU A 266 -2.96 -23.27 -7.52
CA LEU A 266 -1.87 -22.53 -6.90
C LEU A 266 -2.41 -21.13 -6.53
N LEU A 267 -2.56 -20.85 -5.23
CA LEU A 267 -3.12 -19.60 -4.74
C LEU A 267 -2.01 -18.61 -4.40
N VAL A 268 -2.06 -17.43 -4.99
CA VAL A 268 -1.12 -16.32 -4.76
C VAL A 268 -1.89 -15.16 -4.15
N SER A 269 -1.45 -14.63 -3.03
CA SER A 269 -2.15 -13.55 -2.35
C SER A 269 -1.24 -12.39 -1.99
N HIS A 270 -1.84 -11.20 -1.88
CA HIS A 270 -1.20 -10.01 -1.33
C HIS A 270 -1.93 -9.55 -0.07
N SER A 271 -1.17 -9.17 0.98
CA SER A 271 -1.70 -8.48 2.16
C SER A 271 -2.90 -9.20 2.79
N PHE A 272 -4.07 -8.55 2.87
CA PHE A 272 -5.31 -9.12 3.40
C PHE A 272 -5.78 -10.37 2.64
N GLY A 273 -5.49 -10.47 1.34
CA GLY A 273 -5.71 -11.68 0.55
C GLY A 273 -5.09 -12.93 1.17
N GLY A 274 -4.04 -12.77 1.98
CA GLY A 274 -3.42 -13.86 2.75
C GLY A 274 -4.38 -14.55 3.70
N ALA A 275 -5.31 -13.82 4.33
CA ALA A 275 -6.34 -14.41 5.17
C ALA A 275 -7.33 -15.24 4.34
N TYR A 276 -7.73 -14.74 3.15
CA TYR A 276 -8.63 -15.47 2.26
C TYR A 276 -8.03 -16.79 1.80
N ILE A 277 -6.80 -16.81 1.23
CA ILE A 277 -6.20 -18.06 0.76
C ILE A 277 -5.80 -19.00 1.91
N ARG A 278 -5.47 -18.46 3.10
CA ARG A 278 -5.22 -19.30 4.29
C ARG A 278 -6.50 -19.98 4.75
N SER A 279 -7.64 -19.28 4.77
CA SER A 279 -8.96 -19.84 5.04
C SER A 279 -9.38 -20.84 3.96
N PHE A 280 -9.10 -20.55 2.67
CA PHE A 280 -9.35 -21.48 1.57
C PHE A 280 -8.63 -22.81 1.80
N ALA A 281 -7.33 -22.76 2.10
CA ALA A 281 -6.52 -23.94 2.35
C ALA A 281 -6.96 -24.71 3.63
N SER A 282 -7.53 -24.02 4.61
CA SER A 282 -8.11 -24.65 5.80
C SER A 282 -9.41 -25.41 5.49
N ARG A 283 -10.24 -24.87 4.59
CA ARG A 283 -11.57 -25.43 4.26
C ARG A 283 -11.53 -26.46 3.13
N TYR A 284 -10.62 -26.28 2.16
CA TYR A 284 -10.52 -27.07 0.93
C TYR A 284 -9.09 -27.52 0.65
N PRO A 285 -8.41 -28.21 1.60
CA PRO A 285 -6.99 -28.55 1.48
C PRO A 285 -6.69 -29.40 0.24
N GLU A 286 -7.62 -30.23 -0.19
CA GLU A 286 -7.50 -31.10 -1.39
C GLU A 286 -7.57 -30.31 -2.72
N GLU A 287 -8.08 -29.09 -2.69
CA GLU A 287 -8.14 -28.22 -3.86
C GLU A 287 -6.89 -27.33 -4.01
N VAL A 288 -5.91 -27.43 -3.11
CA VAL A 288 -4.73 -26.59 -3.07
C VAL A 288 -3.51 -27.34 -3.62
N ALA A 289 -2.89 -26.79 -4.67
CA ALA A 289 -1.61 -27.25 -5.21
C ALA A 289 -0.43 -26.56 -4.52
N ALA A 290 -0.53 -25.26 -4.24
CA ALA A 290 0.48 -24.47 -3.54
C ALA A 290 -0.11 -23.18 -2.99
N LEU A 291 0.61 -22.56 -2.04
CA LEU A 291 0.25 -21.28 -1.41
C LEU A 291 1.42 -20.30 -1.50
N ILE A 292 1.19 -19.09 -1.99
CA ILE A 292 2.19 -18.02 -2.02
C ILE A 292 1.61 -16.77 -1.35
N PHE A 293 2.23 -16.38 -0.26
CA PHE A 293 1.85 -15.24 0.56
C PHE A 293 2.81 -14.07 0.29
N VAL A 294 2.34 -13.02 -0.40
CA VAL A 294 3.12 -11.81 -0.71
C VAL A 294 2.80 -10.74 0.32
N ASP A 295 3.71 -10.48 1.22
CA ASP A 295 3.62 -9.57 2.38
C ASP A 295 2.24 -9.63 3.07
N PRO A 296 1.80 -10.85 3.49
CA PRO A 296 0.44 -11.08 3.96
C PRO A 296 0.13 -10.36 5.27
N VAL A 297 -1.17 -10.19 5.56
CA VAL A 297 -1.62 -9.96 6.93
C VAL A 297 -1.11 -11.11 7.82
N ASP A 298 -0.71 -10.77 9.03
CA ASP A 298 -0.15 -11.77 9.94
C ASP A 298 -1.27 -12.60 10.61
N PHE A 299 -1.74 -13.61 9.92
CA PHE A 299 -2.73 -14.56 10.43
C PHE A 299 -2.19 -15.52 11.51
N THR A 300 -0.92 -15.37 11.89
CA THR A 300 -0.33 -16.09 13.05
C THR A 300 -0.39 -15.24 14.33
N GLN A 301 -0.91 -14.01 14.22
CA GLN A 301 -0.98 -13.07 15.33
C GLN A 301 -1.93 -13.55 16.43
N LYS A 302 -1.45 -13.48 17.68
CA LYS A 302 -2.20 -13.77 18.89
C LYS A 302 -2.43 -12.50 19.69
N LYS A 303 -3.37 -12.55 20.64
CA LYS A 303 -3.63 -11.43 21.55
C LYS A 303 -2.34 -10.99 22.25
N GLY A 304 -2.09 -9.69 22.27
CA GLY A 304 -0.87 -9.10 22.84
C GLY A 304 0.35 -9.10 21.92
N TYR A 305 0.35 -9.81 20.78
CA TYR A 305 1.48 -9.80 19.86
C TYR A 305 1.73 -8.43 19.23
N GLY A 306 0.69 -7.62 19.06
CA GLY A 306 0.81 -6.24 18.58
C GLY A 306 1.60 -5.32 19.51
N ASP A 307 1.64 -5.64 20.79
CA ASP A 307 2.38 -4.87 21.81
C ASP A 307 3.87 -5.24 21.86
N LEU A 308 4.23 -6.47 21.43
CA LEU A 308 5.60 -6.99 21.55
C LEU A 308 6.67 -6.08 20.93
N PRO A 309 6.50 -5.53 19.72
CA PRO A 309 7.49 -4.62 19.13
C PRO A 309 7.74 -3.39 20.00
N TYR A 310 6.69 -2.85 20.63
CA TYR A 310 6.76 -1.69 21.51
C TYR A 310 7.40 -2.00 22.85
N LEU A 311 7.08 -3.15 23.44
CA LEU A 311 7.73 -3.65 24.66
C LEU A 311 9.22 -3.88 24.43
N GLU A 312 9.61 -4.45 23.29
CA GLU A 312 11.01 -4.74 22.95
C GLU A 312 11.86 -3.48 22.73
N ILE A 313 11.25 -2.36 22.27
CA ILE A 313 11.95 -1.07 22.20
C ILE A 313 11.96 -0.32 23.54
N GLY A 314 11.36 -0.89 24.61
CA GLY A 314 11.42 -0.41 25.98
C GLY A 314 10.23 0.47 26.40
N LEU A 315 9.10 0.46 25.68
CA LEU A 315 7.89 1.13 26.14
C LEU A 315 7.19 0.30 27.23
N THR A 316 6.59 1.00 28.18
CA THR A 316 5.70 0.37 29.17
C THR A 316 4.31 0.13 28.59
N GLN A 317 3.54 -0.81 29.15
CA GLN A 317 2.16 -1.06 28.74
C GLN A 317 1.29 0.22 28.79
N HIS A 318 1.44 1.03 29.82
CA HIS A 318 0.73 2.31 29.93
C HIS A 318 1.04 3.26 28.75
N GLN A 319 2.28 3.32 28.28
CA GLN A 319 2.64 4.11 27.11
C GLN A 319 2.02 3.53 25.81
N ILE A 320 2.01 2.21 25.67
CA ILE A 320 1.38 1.50 24.56
C ILE A 320 -0.13 1.79 24.54
N ASP A 321 -0.81 1.63 25.68
CA ASP A 321 -2.23 1.92 25.84
C ASP A 321 -2.56 3.38 25.50
N SER A 322 -1.69 4.31 25.87
CA SER A 322 -1.83 5.73 25.50
C SER A 322 -1.70 5.98 23.99
N ILE A 323 -0.83 5.23 23.30
CA ILE A 323 -0.66 5.32 21.84
C ILE A 323 -1.93 4.80 21.12
N PHE A 324 -2.44 3.65 21.56
CA PHE A 324 -3.56 2.97 20.92
C PHE A 324 -4.95 3.32 21.46
N GLY A 325 -5.05 4.07 22.55
CA GLY A 325 -6.30 4.40 23.22
C GLY A 325 -7.27 5.27 22.37
N LYS A 326 -7.73 6.40 22.92
CA LYS A 326 -8.71 7.27 22.26
C LYS A 326 -8.35 7.71 20.83
N THR A 327 -7.06 7.84 20.53
CA THR A 327 -6.58 8.26 19.19
C THR A 327 -6.91 7.22 18.14
N TYR A 328 -6.74 5.92 18.44
CA TYR A 328 -7.05 4.84 17.53
C TYR A 328 -8.57 4.68 17.29
N SER A 329 -9.38 4.80 18.35
CA SER A 329 -10.83 4.72 18.23
C SER A 329 -11.41 5.84 17.38
N ASN A 330 -10.95 7.08 17.60
CA ASN A 330 -11.37 8.24 16.80
C ASN A 330 -10.89 8.10 15.33
N PHE A 331 -9.70 7.56 15.12
CA PHE A 331 -9.18 7.29 13.80
C PHE A 331 -10.06 6.30 13.02
N VAL A 332 -10.43 5.19 13.65
CA VAL A 332 -11.28 4.16 13.03
C VAL A 332 -12.68 4.71 12.73
N ALA A 333 -13.25 5.51 13.64
CA ALA A 333 -14.54 6.16 13.40
C ALA A 333 -14.50 7.07 12.18
N LYS A 334 -13.47 7.90 12.07
CA LYS A 334 -13.26 8.78 10.92
C LYS A 334 -13.02 8.02 9.61
N LEU A 335 -12.28 6.91 9.69
CA LEU A 335 -12.06 6.03 8.55
C LEU A 335 -13.40 5.51 7.98
N TYR A 336 -14.33 5.11 8.86
CA TYR A 336 -15.65 4.62 8.44
C TYR A 336 -16.52 5.72 7.82
N GLU A 337 -16.32 6.98 8.18
CA GLU A 337 -17.05 8.11 7.60
C GLU A 337 -16.49 8.56 6.24
N GLU A 338 -15.19 8.45 6.03
CA GLU A 338 -14.50 9.03 4.86
C GLU A 338 -14.22 8.02 3.73
N MET A 339 -14.20 6.72 4.05
CA MET A 339 -13.80 5.70 3.07
C MET A 339 -15.01 5.06 2.35
N PRO A 340 -14.82 4.59 1.09
CA PRO A 340 -15.87 3.86 0.37
C PRO A 340 -16.36 2.62 1.13
N ASN A 341 -17.65 2.30 1.01
CA ASN A 341 -18.27 1.19 1.73
C ASN A 341 -17.54 -0.15 1.56
N PHE A 342 -17.04 -0.47 0.37
CA PHE A 342 -16.31 -1.73 0.15
C PHE A 342 -15.04 -1.83 0.99
N TYR A 343 -14.33 -0.71 1.16
CA TYR A 343 -13.16 -0.64 2.04
C TYR A 343 -13.55 -0.86 3.50
N VAL A 344 -14.61 -0.16 3.93
CA VAL A 344 -15.11 -0.24 5.31
C VAL A 344 -15.53 -1.67 5.68
N GLU A 345 -16.23 -2.35 4.79
CA GLU A 345 -16.68 -3.74 5.03
C GLU A 345 -15.49 -4.71 5.14
N GLU A 346 -14.49 -4.61 4.28
CA GLU A 346 -13.29 -5.44 4.41
C GLU A 346 -12.49 -5.12 5.68
N VAL A 347 -12.42 -3.85 6.11
CA VAL A 347 -11.78 -3.47 7.39
C VAL A 347 -12.53 -4.06 8.59
N LYS A 348 -13.87 -4.11 8.55
CA LYS A 348 -14.66 -4.76 9.61
C LYS A 348 -14.31 -6.24 9.73
N VAL A 349 -14.31 -6.97 8.61
CA VAL A 349 -13.93 -8.39 8.58
C VAL A 349 -12.51 -8.60 9.09
N LEU A 350 -11.54 -7.78 8.64
CA LEU A 350 -10.16 -7.86 9.12
C LEU A 350 -10.06 -7.65 10.64
N ARG A 351 -10.85 -6.74 11.21
CA ARG A 351 -10.87 -6.51 12.66
C ARG A 351 -11.48 -7.68 13.42
N GLU A 352 -12.53 -8.30 12.88
CA GLU A 352 -13.12 -9.50 13.46
C GLU A 352 -12.12 -10.67 13.45
N LEU A 353 -11.40 -10.85 12.34
CA LEU A 353 -10.33 -11.83 12.26
C LEU A 353 -9.22 -11.60 13.30
N HIS A 354 -8.81 -10.33 13.49
CA HIS A 354 -7.86 -10.01 14.56
C HIS A 354 -8.44 -10.29 15.96
N ALA A 355 -9.71 -9.99 16.19
CA ALA A 355 -10.36 -10.21 17.49
C ALA A 355 -10.47 -11.71 17.85
N THR A 356 -10.64 -12.58 16.84
CA THR A 356 -10.70 -14.03 16.96
C THR A 356 -9.35 -14.71 16.72
N GLU A 357 -8.24 -13.95 16.66
CA GLU A 357 -6.90 -14.48 16.39
C GLU A 357 -6.83 -15.31 15.09
N PHE A 358 -7.60 -14.91 14.08
CA PHE A 358 -7.72 -15.60 12.78
C PHE A 358 -8.18 -17.06 12.89
N GLU A 359 -8.92 -17.43 13.94
CA GLU A 359 -9.32 -18.80 14.21
C GLU A 359 -9.94 -19.48 12.97
N GLU A 360 -10.85 -18.83 12.28
CA GLU A 360 -11.49 -19.38 11.06
C GLU A 360 -10.51 -19.64 9.90
N CYS A 361 -9.39 -18.89 9.85
CA CYS A 361 -8.37 -19.08 8.83
C CYS A 361 -7.42 -20.25 9.16
N VAL A 362 -7.15 -20.48 10.45
CA VAL A 362 -6.11 -21.42 10.90
C VAL A 362 -6.69 -22.68 11.55
N HIS A 363 -7.99 -22.90 11.43
CA HIS A 363 -8.69 -24.05 12.02
C HIS A 363 -8.03 -25.40 11.69
N ASN A 364 -7.63 -25.59 10.43
CA ASN A 364 -6.84 -26.75 10.01
C ASN A 364 -5.38 -26.34 9.73
N PRO A 365 -4.41 -27.25 9.90
CA PRO A 365 -3.02 -26.99 9.54
C PRO A 365 -2.88 -26.67 8.05
N LEU A 366 -1.71 -26.13 7.66
CA LEU A 366 -1.38 -25.99 6.24
C LEU A 366 -1.31 -27.38 5.60
N PRO A 367 -1.83 -27.56 4.37
CA PRO A 367 -1.64 -28.81 3.63
C PRO A 367 -0.16 -29.02 3.29
N ASP A 368 0.25 -30.27 3.10
CA ASP A 368 1.62 -30.64 2.70
C ASP A 368 1.84 -30.38 1.21
N VAL A 369 1.88 -29.11 0.85
CA VAL A 369 2.11 -28.57 -0.48
C VAL A 369 3.19 -27.50 -0.43
N PRO A 370 3.73 -27.03 -1.56
CA PRO A 370 4.63 -25.87 -1.56
C PRO A 370 3.96 -24.63 -0.92
N VAL A 371 4.61 -24.08 0.12
CA VAL A 371 4.15 -22.87 0.82
C VAL A 371 5.28 -21.85 0.85
N HIS A 372 5.08 -20.74 0.21
CA HIS A 372 6.07 -19.66 0.13
C HIS A 372 5.57 -18.41 0.83
N PHE A 373 6.46 -17.77 1.59
CA PHE A 373 6.27 -16.42 2.11
C PHE A 373 7.26 -15.47 1.45
N ILE A 374 6.79 -14.33 1.03
CA ILE A 374 7.59 -13.23 0.49
C ILE A 374 7.36 -12.02 1.37
N LYS A 375 8.41 -11.51 2.05
CA LYS A 375 8.33 -10.39 2.98
C LYS A 375 8.92 -9.13 2.37
N ALA A 376 8.17 -8.03 2.43
CA ALA A 376 8.63 -6.68 2.15
C ALA A 376 9.51 -6.15 3.29
N GLY A 377 10.69 -5.64 2.96
CA GLY A 377 11.66 -5.12 3.94
C GLY A 377 11.81 -3.61 3.94
N GLY A 378 11.30 -2.92 2.90
CA GLY A 378 11.39 -1.48 2.75
C GLY A 378 10.55 -0.76 3.81
N TYR A 379 11.22 0.07 4.63
CA TYR A 379 10.52 0.93 5.57
C TYR A 379 9.71 2.00 4.83
N PRO A 380 8.40 2.12 5.06
CA PRO A 380 7.58 3.14 4.43
C PRO A 380 7.90 4.51 5.06
N SER A 381 9.05 5.10 4.70
CA SER A 381 9.45 6.40 5.24
C SER A 381 8.51 7.49 4.75
N SER A 382 7.82 8.12 5.69
CA SER A 382 7.19 9.41 5.49
C SER A 382 8.06 10.45 6.21
N THR A 383 8.53 11.44 5.49
CA THR A 383 9.41 12.49 6.05
C THR A 383 8.70 13.46 6.96
N ASN A 384 7.36 13.42 6.98
CA ASN A 384 6.52 14.13 7.95
C ASN A 384 6.13 13.27 9.15
N GLU A 385 6.92 12.25 9.47
CA GLU A 385 6.71 11.52 10.70
C GLU A 385 6.84 12.48 11.88
N LYS A 386 5.70 12.72 12.54
CA LYS A 386 5.72 13.48 13.80
C LYS A 386 6.67 12.78 14.78
N PRO A 387 7.42 13.56 15.58
CA PRO A 387 8.24 12.97 16.63
C PRO A 387 7.38 12.03 17.48
N THR A 388 7.86 10.82 17.66
CA THR A 388 7.26 9.83 18.54
C THR A 388 8.16 9.63 19.75
N ILE A 389 7.58 9.07 20.81
CA ILE A 389 8.36 8.69 22.01
C ILE A 389 9.25 7.46 21.77
N TYR A 390 9.24 6.92 20.54
CA TYR A 390 10.03 5.75 20.14
C TYR A 390 10.56 5.87 18.71
N ASP A 391 11.64 5.11 18.42
CA ASP A 391 12.20 4.96 17.07
C ASP A 391 11.32 4.06 16.21
N ARG A 392 10.62 4.64 15.25
CA ARG A 392 9.71 3.93 14.35
C ARG A 392 10.42 2.96 13.42
N VAL A 393 11.63 3.29 12.96
CA VAL A 393 12.41 2.41 12.09
C VAL A 393 12.84 1.17 12.86
N LYS A 394 13.30 1.36 14.09
CA LYS A 394 13.66 0.25 14.98
C LYS A 394 12.43 -0.62 15.28
N MET A 395 11.29 0.00 15.62
CA MET A 395 10.03 -0.70 15.86
C MET A 395 9.59 -1.51 14.64
N PHE A 396 9.61 -0.92 13.44
CA PHE A 396 9.28 -1.60 12.20
C PHE A 396 10.16 -2.84 11.94
N ARG A 397 11.47 -2.72 12.19
CA ARG A 397 12.42 -3.85 12.05
C ARG A 397 12.13 -4.96 13.04
N ILE A 398 11.81 -4.63 14.28
CA ILE A 398 11.45 -5.59 15.31
C ILE A 398 10.15 -6.32 14.94
N ASP A 399 9.11 -5.57 14.56
CA ASP A 399 7.83 -6.14 14.11
C ASP A 399 8.01 -7.11 12.93
N ASN A 400 8.81 -6.70 11.92
CA ASN A 400 9.13 -7.57 10.81
C ASN A 400 9.88 -8.85 11.24
N ASN A 401 10.84 -8.74 12.16
CA ASN A 401 11.59 -9.90 12.67
C ASN A 401 10.67 -10.87 13.41
N LEU A 402 9.75 -10.35 14.23
CA LEU A 402 8.79 -11.18 14.97
C LEU A 402 7.82 -11.90 14.02
N LYS A 403 7.34 -11.21 12.96
CA LYS A 403 6.50 -11.83 11.92
C LYS A 403 7.26 -12.91 11.15
N MET A 404 8.46 -12.59 10.66
CA MET A 404 9.30 -13.56 9.93
C MET A 404 9.59 -14.81 10.75
N LYS A 405 9.88 -14.65 12.04
CA LYS A 405 10.10 -15.78 12.96
C LYS A 405 8.88 -16.71 12.98
N ARG A 406 7.68 -16.18 13.20
CA ARG A 406 6.43 -16.97 13.23
C ARG A 406 6.14 -17.66 11.90
N TRP A 407 6.37 -16.97 10.78
CA TRP A 407 6.15 -17.55 9.44
C TRP A 407 7.18 -18.65 9.13
N LEU A 408 8.44 -18.49 9.53
CA LEU A 408 9.44 -19.53 9.42
C LEU A 408 9.08 -20.76 10.30
N GLU A 409 8.61 -20.55 11.52
CA GLU A 409 8.12 -21.63 12.39
C GLU A 409 6.95 -22.41 11.75
N LEU A 410 6.08 -21.69 11.03
CA LEU A 410 4.94 -22.29 10.33
C LEU A 410 5.35 -23.16 9.14
N ILE A 411 6.37 -22.78 8.38
CA ILE A 411 6.78 -23.48 7.15
C ILE A 411 7.95 -24.46 7.34
N ASN A 412 8.71 -24.37 8.44
CA ASN A 412 9.85 -25.27 8.72
C ASN A 412 9.48 -26.76 8.68
N PRO A 413 8.29 -27.21 9.13
CA PRO A 413 7.90 -28.61 9.04
C PRO A 413 7.58 -29.07 7.61
N LEU A 414 7.34 -28.15 6.66
CA LEU A 414 6.89 -28.48 5.31
C LEU A 414 8.06 -28.82 4.39
N LYS A 415 7.94 -29.90 3.64
CA LYS A 415 8.98 -30.38 2.68
C LYS A 415 9.35 -29.30 1.64
N TYR A 416 8.38 -28.50 1.20
CA TYR A 416 8.54 -27.48 0.19
C TYR A 416 8.25 -26.06 0.71
N GLY A 417 8.47 -25.82 2.01
CA GLY A 417 8.37 -24.49 2.61
C GLY A 417 9.53 -23.58 2.13
N LYS A 418 9.25 -22.35 1.70
CA LYS A 418 10.27 -21.37 1.29
C LYS A 418 9.94 -19.98 1.82
N PHE A 419 10.98 -19.23 2.13
CA PHE A 419 10.88 -17.85 2.58
C PHE A 419 11.77 -16.94 1.71
N PHE A 420 11.20 -15.83 1.25
CA PHE A 420 11.89 -14.81 0.45
C PHE A 420 11.78 -13.45 1.13
N TYR A 421 12.81 -12.62 0.96
CA TYR A 421 12.85 -11.30 1.54
C TYR A 421 13.32 -10.28 0.50
N SER A 422 12.48 -9.28 0.19
CA SER A 422 12.82 -8.17 -0.67
C SER A 422 13.13 -6.93 0.16
N ALA A 423 14.42 -6.66 0.38
CA ALA A 423 14.90 -5.65 1.32
C ALA A 423 14.46 -4.22 1.00
N GLN A 424 14.23 -3.91 -0.28
CA GLN A 424 13.91 -2.57 -0.77
C GLN A 424 12.43 -2.40 -1.14
N SER A 425 11.68 -3.49 -1.31
CA SER A 425 10.27 -3.41 -1.68
C SER A 425 9.43 -2.86 -0.53
N GLY A 426 8.50 -1.98 -0.85
CA GLY A 426 7.38 -1.63 0.01
C GLY A 426 6.35 -2.76 0.07
N HIS A 427 5.20 -2.47 0.65
CA HIS A 427 4.13 -3.44 0.88
C HIS A 427 3.64 -4.16 -0.41
N PHE A 428 3.70 -3.50 -1.56
CA PHE A 428 3.29 -4.06 -2.85
C PHE A 428 4.47 -4.70 -3.59
N VAL A 429 5.01 -5.80 -3.05
CA VAL A 429 6.17 -6.49 -3.63
C VAL A 429 5.93 -6.90 -5.10
N GLN A 430 4.70 -7.27 -5.47
CA GLN A 430 4.34 -7.61 -6.85
C GLN A 430 4.45 -6.43 -7.83
N LEU A 431 4.52 -5.19 -7.33
CA LEU A 431 4.75 -3.98 -8.12
C LEU A 431 6.22 -3.53 -8.06
N ASP A 432 6.85 -3.65 -6.89
CA ASP A 432 8.20 -3.16 -6.65
C ASP A 432 9.29 -4.15 -7.09
N ASP A 433 9.00 -5.46 -6.97
CA ASP A 433 9.91 -6.58 -7.31
C ASP A 433 9.11 -7.75 -7.93
N PRO A 434 8.46 -7.54 -9.08
CA PRO A 434 7.64 -8.56 -9.72
C PRO A 434 8.40 -9.83 -10.07
N GLU A 435 9.70 -9.72 -10.39
CA GLU A 435 10.55 -10.86 -10.75
C GLU A 435 10.75 -11.84 -9.58
N LEU A 436 10.81 -11.33 -8.34
CA LEU A 436 10.86 -12.19 -7.16
C LEU A 436 9.57 -12.99 -7.01
N VAL A 437 8.42 -12.35 -7.19
CA VAL A 437 7.11 -13.00 -7.10
C VAL A 437 6.94 -14.03 -8.21
N ILE A 438 7.28 -13.68 -9.45
CA ILE A 438 7.26 -14.59 -10.61
C ILE A 438 8.16 -15.81 -10.34
N SER A 439 9.38 -15.59 -9.86
CA SER A 439 10.33 -16.67 -9.55
C SER A 439 9.79 -17.59 -8.45
N SER A 440 9.16 -17.04 -7.43
CA SER A 440 8.51 -17.82 -6.37
C SER A 440 7.38 -18.70 -6.92
N ILE A 441 6.51 -18.16 -7.79
CA ILE A 441 5.44 -18.92 -8.45
C ILE A 441 6.02 -20.05 -9.29
N LYS A 442 7.02 -19.77 -10.14
CA LYS A 442 7.66 -20.76 -10.99
C LYS A 442 8.31 -21.89 -10.17
N LEU A 443 8.96 -21.58 -9.06
CA LEU A 443 9.51 -22.58 -8.15
C LEU A 443 8.40 -23.45 -7.53
N ALA A 444 7.29 -22.88 -7.12
CA ALA A 444 6.16 -23.63 -6.58
C ALA A 444 5.54 -24.56 -7.65
N LEU A 445 5.39 -24.09 -8.88
CA LEU A 445 4.93 -24.92 -10.00
C LEU A 445 5.87 -26.11 -10.29
N MET A 446 7.18 -25.89 -10.21
CA MET A 446 8.17 -26.97 -10.33
C MET A 446 8.04 -28.00 -9.21
N ASP A 447 7.81 -27.55 -7.97
CA ASP A 447 7.63 -28.45 -6.83
C ASP A 447 6.30 -29.21 -6.93
N CYS A 448 5.21 -28.57 -7.43
CA CYS A 448 3.95 -29.27 -7.76
C CYS A 448 4.17 -30.41 -8.76
N ALA A 449 4.92 -30.15 -9.83
CA ALA A 449 5.22 -31.18 -10.83
C ALA A 449 6.01 -32.37 -10.25
N LYS A 450 6.98 -32.12 -9.35
CA LYS A 450 7.71 -33.20 -8.63
C LYS A 450 6.77 -34.02 -7.76
N ILE A 451 5.88 -33.38 -7.00
CA ILE A 451 4.89 -34.06 -6.15
C ILE A 451 3.97 -34.97 -6.99
N GLN A 452 3.54 -34.51 -8.16
CA GLN A 452 2.73 -35.34 -9.07
C GLN A 452 3.52 -36.55 -9.59
N GLN A 453 4.78 -36.37 -9.99
CA GLN A 453 5.66 -37.46 -10.41
C GLN A 453 5.89 -38.49 -9.29
N GLU A 454 6.14 -38.04 -8.07
CA GLU A 454 6.30 -38.92 -6.91
C GLU A 454 5.03 -39.77 -6.67
N LYS A 455 3.82 -39.17 -6.79
CA LYS A 455 2.54 -39.88 -6.63
C LYS A 455 2.27 -40.92 -7.72
N THR A 456 2.74 -40.69 -8.94
CA THR A 456 2.55 -41.61 -10.08
C THR A 456 3.61 -42.74 -10.11
N THR A 457 4.71 -42.61 -9.40
CA THR A 457 5.79 -43.59 -9.32
C THR A 457 5.70 -44.56 -8.14
N ILE A 458 4.79 -44.32 -7.21
CA ILE A 458 4.48 -45.25 -6.09
C ILE A 458 3.47 -46.27 -6.65
N PRO A 459 3.82 -47.58 -6.76
CA PRO A 459 2.95 -48.62 -7.29
C PRO A 459 1.73 -48.90 -6.44
#